data_9f7877a972e7d6cae7f8922ef4565dd6
#
_entry.id   9f7877a972e7d6cae7f8922ef4565dd6
#
_cell.length_a   1.000
_cell.length_b   1.000
_cell.length_c   1.000
_cell.angle_alpha   90.00
_cell.angle_beta   90.00
_cell.angle_gamma   90.00
#
_symmetry.space_group_name_H-M   'P 1'
#
loop_
_entity.id
_entity.type
_entity.pdbx_description
1 polymer ?
#
loop_
_entity_poly.entity_id
_entity_poly.type
_entity_poly.pdbx_seq_one_letter_code
_entity_poly.pdbx_strand_id
1 'polypeptide(L)'
;TLAIAVNDDSLQTWFLQALSSLHQAHGFLFDVQMDDQDHTLELLRAGSVLGAVTSERAPLQGCNVQALGVMRYHAIASAAFVAAHFQDGFTADALGKAPMLVFNRKDTLQARFVRRVTRSRLSPPTHYLPTSTGFVEAAARGLGWCLAPEAMVLPAVRNKQVVIVDPTRWLDVPLYWQYAAVRSNVLQQLNQALREAAATSLRGSR
;
A
#
# COMPACT_ATOMS: atom_id res chain seq x y z
N THR A 1 0.88 -5.94 -25.51
CA THR A 1 1.21 -6.02 -24.07
C THR A 1 1.46 -4.62 -23.53
N LEU A 2 0.82 -4.28 -22.42
CA LEU A 2 0.89 -2.98 -21.76
C LEU A 2 1.79 -3.08 -20.53
N ALA A 3 2.88 -2.32 -20.51
CA ALA A 3 3.81 -2.27 -19.40
C ALA A 3 3.34 -1.21 -18.38
N ILE A 4 3.14 -1.60 -17.14
CA ILE A 4 2.60 -0.77 -16.07
C ILE A 4 3.39 -1.01 -14.79
N ALA A 5 3.69 0.05 -14.05
CA ALA A 5 4.32 -0.06 -12.74
C ALA A 5 3.31 0.17 -11.61
N VAL A 6 3.41 -0.60 -10.55
CA VAL A 6 2.48 -0.54 -9.41
C VAL A 6 3.20 -0.97 -8.12
N ASN A 7 2.77 -0.41 -6.99
CA ASN A 7 3.22 -0.88 -5.69
C ASN A 7 2.51 -2.18 -5.29
N ASP A 8 3.16 -3.00 -4.46
CA ASP A 8 2.65 -4.32 -4.09
C ASP A 8 1.29 -4.24 -3.38
N ASP A 9 1.10 -3.30 -2.46
CA ASP A 9 -0.18 -3.17 -1.74
C ASP A 9 -1.36 -2.89 -2.68
N SER A 10 -1.16 -2.08 -3.72
CA SER A 10 -2.18 -1.85 -4.74
C SER A 10 -2.43 -3.10 -5.58
N LEU A 11 -1.38 -3.78 -6.01
CA LEU A 11 -1.49 -5.02 -6.79
C LEU A 11 -2.31 -6.08 -6.03
N GLN A 12 -2.09 -6.21 -4.72
CA GLN A 12 -2.75 -7.21 -3.88
C GLN A 12 -4.19 -6.84 -3.48
N THR A 13 -4.61 -5.60 -3.64
CA THR A 13 -5.91 -5.16 -3.11
C THR A 13 -6.92 -4.76 -4.18
N TRP A 14 -6.56 -3.91 -5.13
CA TRP A 14 -7.55 -3.35 -6.07
C TRP A 14 -7.12 -3.41 -7.54
N PHE A 15 -5.83 -3.47 -7.82
CA PHE A 15 -5.29 -3.28 -9.17
C PHE A 15 -5.66 -4.43 -10.12
N LEU A 16 -5.69 -5.67 -9.62
CA LEU A 16 -6.04 -6.85 -10.43
C LEU A 16 -7.44 -6.78 -10.99
N GLN A 17 -8.37 -6.14 -10.28
CA GLN A 17 -9.74 -5.95 -10.78
C GLN A 17 -9.75 -5.11 -12.06
N ALA A 18 -8.95 -4.05 -12.13
CA ALA A 18 -8.83 -3.22 -13.33
C ALA A 18 -8.25 -4.02 -14.50
N LEU A 19 -7.18 -4.78 -14.24
CA LEU A 19 -6.55 -5.62 -15.27
C LEU A 19 -7.51 -6.68 -15.81
N SER A 20 -8.25 -7.32 -14.92
CA SER A 20 -9.24 -8.33 -15.29
C SER A 20 -10.35 -7.74 -16.19
N SER A 21 -10.90 -6.59 -15.79
CA SER A 21 -11.92 -5.88 -16.55
C SER A 21 -11.44 -5.51 -17.96
N LEU A 22 -10.22 -4.98 -18.05
CA LEU A 22 -9.64 -4.56 -19.34
C LEU A 22 -9.33 -5.76 -20.25
N HIS A 23 -8.84 -6.85 -19.66
CA HIS A 23 -8.58 -8.06 -20.41
C HIS A 23 -9.88 -8.66 -20.98
N GLN A 24 -10.92 -8.75 -20.16
CA GLN A 24 -12.21 -9.29 -20.58
C GLN A 24 -12.88 -8.42 -21.66
N ALA A 25 -12.79 -7.11 -21.53
CA ALA A 25 -13.44 -6.18 -22.46
C ALA A 25 -12.65 -5.99 -23.77
N HIS A 26 -11.32 -6.02 -23.72
CA HIS A 26 -10.47 -5.61 -24.84
C HIS A 26 -9.38 -6.62 -25.22
N GLY A 27 -9.20 -7.70 -24.46
CA GLY A 27 -8.13 -8.67 -24.69
C GLY A 27 -6.74 -8.13 -24.37
N PHE A 28 -6.60 -7.06 -23.59
CA PHE A 28 -5.30 -6.50 -23.27
C PHE A 28 -4.48 -7.49 -22.44
N LEU A 29 -3.19 -7.54 -22.73
CA LEU A 29 -2.19 -8.27 -21.96
C LEU A 29 -1.30 -7.27 -21.25
N PHE A 30 -0.80 -7.63 -20.07
CA PHE A 30 -0.08 -6.73 -19.20
C PHE A 30 1.29 -7.29 -18.84
N ASP A 31 2.27 -6.39 -18.76
CA ASP A 31 3.56 -6.60 -18.13
C ASP A 31 3.60 -5.69 -16.88
N VAL A 32 3.34 -6.27 -15.73
CA VAL A 32 3.25 -5.53 -14.47
C VAL A 32 4.60 -5.55 -13.79
N GLN A 33 5.16 -4.36 -13.60
CA GLN A 33 6.44 -4.20 -12.91
C GLN A 33 6.18 -3.62 -11.51
N MET A 34 6.84 -4.21 -10.53
CA MET A 34 6.70 -3.86 -9.14
C MET A 34 8.08 -3.49 -8.58
N ASP A 35 8.23 -2.24 -8.15
CA ASP A 35 9.49 -1.77 -7.60
C ASP A 35 9.23 -0.63 -6.60
N ASP A 36 10.31 -0.13 -6.00
CA ASP A 36 10.21 1.06 -5.17
C ASP A 36 9.84 2.30 -6.01
N GLN A 37 9.37 3.34 -5.32
CA GLN A 37 8.85 4.53 -5.98
C GLN A 37 9.87 5.23 -6.87
N ASP A 38 11.14 5.29 -6.46
CA ASP A 38 12.18 5.99 -7.24
C ASP A 38 12.46 5.26 -8.55
N HIS A 39 12.57 3.94 -8.51
CA HIS A 39 12.74 3.13 -9.71
C HIS A 39 11.52 3.16 -10.62
N THR A 40 10.32 3.14 -10.04
CA THR A 40 9.05 3.27 -10.77
C THR A 40 8.98 4.57 -11.56
N LEU A 41 9.38 5.69 -10.97
CA LEU A 41 9.43 6.99 -11.66
C LEU A 41 10.49 7.00 -12.77
N GLU A 42 11.62 6.34 -12.59
CA GLU A 42 12.63 6.18 -13.66
C GLU A 42 12.09 5.37 -14.84
N LEU A 43 11.36 4.29 -14.61
CA LEU A 43 10.71 3.50 -15.66
C LEU A 43 9.73 4.35 -16.46
N LEU A 44 8.96 5.20 -15.78
CA LEU A 44 8.01 6.10 -16.42
C LEU A 44 8.72 7.19 -17.24
N ARG A 45 9.78 7.77 -16.68
CA ARG A 45 10.60 8.79 -17.37
C ARG A 45 11.27 8.23 -18.62
N ALA A 46 11.76 7.00 -18.56
CA ALA A 46 12.39 6.31 -19.69
C ALA A 46 11.38 5.82 -20.74
N GLY A 47 10.06 5.90 -20.47
CA GLY A 47 9.03 5.34 -21.36
C GLY A 47 8.95 3.83 -21.35
N SER A 48 9.57 3.16 -20.38
CA SER A 48 9.53 1.70 -20.23
C SER A 48 8.18 1.19 -19.74
N VAL A 49 7.39 2.05 -19.12
CA VAL A 49 6.00 1.78 -18.73
C VAL A 49 5.09 2.90 -19.24
N LEU A 50 3.82 2.56 -19.51
CA LEU A 50 2.81 3.52 -19.95
C LEU A 50 2.33 4.41 -18.80
N GLY A 51 2.37 3.89 -17.61
CA GLY A 51 1.96 4.61 -16.41
C GLY A 51 2.38 3.87 -15.16
N ALA A 52 2.23 4.56 -14.04
CA ALA A 52 2.63 4.08 -12.73
C ALA A 52 1.67 4.53 -11.63
N VAL A 53 1.36 3.61 -10.71
CA VAL A 53 0.72 3.96 -9.44
C VAL A 53 1.80 4.42 -8.47
N THR A 54 1.64 5.62 -7.93
CA THR A 54 2.64 6.29 -7.10
C THR A 54 1.97 7.11 -6.00
N SER A 55 2.70 7.40 -4.93
CA SER A 55 2.29 8.39 -3.92
C SER A 55 2.73 9.82 -4.26
N GLU A 56 3.44 10.02 -5.36
CA GLU A 56 3.90 11.33 -5.80
C GLU A 56 2.81 12.08 -6.56
N ARG A 57 2.41 13.24 -6.04
CA ARG A 57 1.38 14.10 -6.63
C ARG A 57 1.86 14.89 -7.83
N ALA A 58 3.13 15.33 -7.80
CA ALA A 58 3.69 16.15 -8.86
C ALA A 58 3.94 15.31 -10.12
N PRO A 59 3.40 15.69 -11.29
CA PRO A 59 3.63 14.93 -12.52
C PRO A 59 5.08 15.08 -12.99
N LEU A 60 5.62 13.99 -13.50
CA LEU A 60 6.86 14.04 -14.28
C LEU A 60 6.62 14.80 -15.58
N GLN A 61 7.69 15.40 -16.12
CA GLN A 61 7.63 16.04 -17.41
C GLN A 61 7.17 15.04 -18.48
N GLY A 62 6.19 15.45 -19.28
CA GLY A 62 5.59 14.58 -20.30
C GLY A 62 4.54 13.60 -19.81
N CYS A 63 4.15 13.70 -18.53
CA CYS A 63 3.12 12.86 -17.92
C CYS A 63 1.95 13.69 -17.40
N ASN A 64 0.78 13.05 -17.36
CA ASN A 64 -0.39 13.53 -16.64
C ASN A 64 -0.54 12.76 -15.33
N VAL A 65 -1.28 13.33 -14.38
CA VAL A 65 -1.56 12.74 -13.08
C VAL A 65 -3.06 12.72 -12.83
N GLN A 66 -3.53 11.60 -12.29
CA GLN A 66 -4.91 11.41 -11.85
C GLN A 66 -4.91 10.90 -10.42
N ALA A 67 -5.65 11.55 -9.53
CA ALA A 67 -5.85 11.04 -8.17
C ALA A 67 -6.69 9.75 -8.21
N LEU A 68 -6.23 8.73 -7.50
CA LEU A 68 -6.95 7.45 -7.38
C LEU A 68 -7.76 7.36 -6.09
N GLY A 69 -7.30 7.98 -5.03
CA GLY A 69 -7.87 7.91 -3.70
C GLY A 69 -6.79 7.76 -2.65
N VAL A 70 -7.19 7.32 -1.46
CA VAL A 70 -6.30 7.19 -0.29
C VAL A 70 -6.29 5.74 0.18
N MET A 71 -5.10 5.15 0.28
CA MET A 71 -4.92 3.86 0.91
C MET A 71 -4.73 4.07 2.41
N ARG A 72 -5.68 3.56 3.20
CA ARG A 72 -5.59 3.62 4.66
C ARG A 72 -4.93 2.37 5.19
N TYR A 73 -3.93 2.58 6.04
CA TYR A 73 -3.20 1.53 6.74
C TYR A 73 -3.60 1.51 8.21
N HIS A 74 -3.91 0.32 8.72
CA HIS A 74 -4.17 0.11 10.14
C HIS A 74 -3.04 -0.68 10.78
N ALA A 75 -2.71 -0.34 12.03
CA ALA A 75 -1.77 -1.11 12.83
C ALA A 75 -2.47 -2.36 13.36
N ILE A 76 -1.93 -3.52 13.02
CA ILE A 76 -2.48 -4.82 13.39
C ILE A 76 -1.47 -5.69 14.11
N ALA A 77 -1.99 -6.58 14.94
CA ALA A 77 -1.25 -7.62 15.62
C ALA A 77 -2.22 -8.73 16.04
N SER A 78 -1.72 -9.87 16.51
CA SER A 78 -2.57 -10.87 17.16
C SER A 78 -3.08 -10.35 18.51
N ALA A 79 -4.21 -10.85 18.97
CA ALA A 79 -4.74 -10.50 20.29
C ALA A 79 -3.75 -10.81 21.42
N ALA A 80 -3.05 -11.95 21.33
CA ALA A 80 -2.02 -12.32 22.30
C ALA A 80 -0.83 -11.36 22.28
N PHE A 81 -0.42 -10.89 21.11
CA PHE A 81 0.65 -9.90 20.96
C PHE A 81 0.27 -8.56 21.62
N VAL A 82 -0.96 -8.10 21.40
CA VAL A 82 -1.48 -6.88 22.03
C VAL A 82 -1.48 -7.02 23.57
N ALA A 83 -1.94 -8.15 24.07
CA ALA A 83 -1.93 -8.40 25.52
C ALA A 83 -0.53 -8.43 26.10
N ALA A 84 0.46 -8.91 25.37
CA ALA A 84 1.85 -9.00 25.82
C ALA A 84 2.61 -7.65 25.73
N HIS A 85 2.36 -6.86 24.69
CA HIS A 85 3.19 -5.70 24.34
C HIS A 85 2.49 -4.36 24.46
N PHE A 86 1.18 -4.29 24.29
CA PHE A 86 0.42 -3.04 24.19
C PHE A 86 -0.67 -2.92 25.25
N GLN A 87 -0.42 -3.41 26.46
CA GLN A 87 -1.39 -3.31 27.58
C GLN A 87 -1.82 -1.86 27.85
N ASP A 88 -0.87 -0.92 27.73
CA ASP A 88 -1.10 0.50 27.95
C ASP A 88 -1.21 1.31 26.62
N GLY A 89 -1.47 0.62 25.51
CA GLY A 89 -1.58 1.23 24.19
C GLY A 89 -0.25 1.51 23.50
N PHE A 90 -0.27 2.42 22.54
CA PHE A 90 0.91 2.82 21.75
C PHE A 90 1.76 3.85 22.49
N THR A 91 2.43 3.46 23.55
CA THR A 91 3.42 4.30 24.21
C THR A 91 4.77 4.18 23.51
N ALA A 92 5.64 5.18 23.70
CA ALA A 92 7.00 5.14 23.16
C ALA A 92 7.79 3.95 23.71
N ASP A 93 7.60 3.63 25.00
CA ASP A 93 8.24 2.46 25.63
C ASP A 93 7.79 1.15 24.99
N ALA A 94 6.47 0.95 24.83
CA ALA A 94 5.92 -0.25 24.21
C ALA A 94 6.40 -0.41 22.77
N LEU A 95 6.30 0.65 21.94
CA LEU A 95 6.72 0.63 20.54
C LEU A 95 8.22 0.46 20.37
N GLY A 96 9.03 0.92 21.31
CA GLY A 96 10.47 0.71 21.29
C GLY A 96 10.90 -0.73 21.56
N LYS A 97 10.04 -1.52 22.21
CA LYS A 97 10.33 -2.91 22.63
C LYS A 97 9.59 -3.96 21.79
N ALA A 98 8.39 -3.65 21.30
CA ALA A 98 7.58 -4.60 20.56
C ALA A 98 8.17 -4.87 19.17
N PRO A 99 8.33 -6.13 18.77
CA PRO A 99 8.77 -6.46 17.42
C PRO A 99 7.85 -5.90 16.34
N MET A 100 8.44 -5.31 15.31
CA MET A 100 7.78 -4.66 14.19
C MET A 100 8.07 -5.40 12.91
N LEU A 101 7.10 -5.49 12.01
CA LEU A 101 7.27 -6.08 10.68
C LEU A 101 7.43 -4.98 9.65
N VAL A 102 8.42 -5.11 8.78
CA VAL A 102 8.74 -4.16 7.71
C VAL A 102 8.99 -4.92 6.43
N PHE A 103 8.52 -4.40 5.30
CA PHE A 103 8.66 -5.07 4.01
C PHE A 103 10.14 -5.24 3.61
N ASN A 104 10.87 -4.13 3.59
CA ASN A 104 12.32 -4.10 3.36
C ASN A 104 12.90 -2.82 3.95
N ARG A 105 14.20 -2.59 3.78
CA ARG A 105 14.89 -1.43 4.35
C ARG A 105 14.46 -0.08 3.75
N LYS A 106 13.77 -0.08 2.61
CA LYS A 106 13.22 1.12 1.96
C LYS A 106 11.79 1.43 2.45
N ASP A 107 11.13 0.48 3.09
CA ASP A 107 9.78 0.67 3.65
C ASP A 107 9.85 1.58 4.88
N THR A 108 9.24 2.74 4.80
CA THR A 108 9.22 3.77 5.84
C THR A 108 7.86 3.90 6.55
N LEU A 109 6.85 3.12 6.17
CA LEU A 109 5.48 3.29 6.66
C LEU A 109 5.39 3.13 8.17
N GLN A 110 5.94 2.05 8.73
CA GLN A 110 5.89 1.80 10.17
C GLN A 110 6.65 2.87 10.95
N ALA A 111 7.83 3.28 10.47
CA ALA A 111 8.61 4.35 11.10
C ALA A 111 7.86 5.69 11.09
N ARG A 112 7.18 6.01 9.99
CA ARG A 112 6.33 7.22 9.90
C ARG A 112 5.17 7.17 10.89
N PHE A 113 4.52 6.02 11.01
CA PHE A 113 3.44 5.82 11.97
C PHE A 113 3.92 5.97 13.41
N VAL A 114 5.02 5.31 13.77
CA VAL A 114 5.64 5.40 15.09
C VAL A 114 5.96 6.85 15.46
N ARG A 115 6.59 7.59 14.54
CA ARG A 115 6.91 9.00 14.75
C ARG A 115 5.66 9.87 14.94
N ARG A 116 4.62 9.62 14.16
CA ARG A 116 3.35 10.35 14.24
C ARG A 116 2.65 10.11 15.58
N VAL A 117 2.67 8.87 16.07
CA VAL A 117 2.01 8.45 17.30
C VAL A 117 2.77 8.90 18.54
N THR A 118 4.11 8.74 18.56
CA THR A 118 4.95 8.98 19.73
C THR A 118 5.71 10.29 19.69
N ARG A 119 5.83 10.92 18.53
CA ARG A 119 6.71 12.07 18.24
C ARG A 119 8.18 11.78 18.57
N SER A 120 8.56 10.50 18.57
CA SER A 120 9.90 10.03 18.88
C SER A 120 10.48 9.24 17.71
N ARG A 121 11.80 9.24 17.60
CA ARG A 121 12.53 8.32 16.74
C ARG A 121 12.92 7.11 17.57
N LEU A 122 12.36 5.97 17.24
CA LEU A 122 12.61 4.71 17.92
C LEU A 122 13.28 3.74 16.96
N SER A 123 13.99 2.74 17.52
CA SER A 123 14.58 1.63 16.77
C SER A 123 14.02 0.31 17.31
N PRO A 124 12.76 -0.03 16.97
CA PRO A 124 12.15 -1.28 17.43
C PRO A 124 12.89 -2.50 16.89
N PRO A 125 12.86 -3.63 17.61
CA PRO A 125 13.24 -4.90 17.00
C PRO A 125 12.42 -5.14 15.74
N THR A 126 13.06 -5.50 14.62
CA THR A 126 12.39 -5.51 13.32
C THR A 126 12.62 -6.82 12.59
N HIS A 127 11.52 -7.42 12.10
CA HIS A 127 11.56 -8.47 11.09
C HIS A 127 11.38 -7.84 9.72
N TYR A 128 12.23 -8.21 8.76
CA TYR A 128 12.10 -7.80 7.37
C TYR A 128 11.47 -8.93 6.57
N LEU A 129 10.23 -8.74 6.10
CA LEU A 129 9.44 -9.72 5.36
C LEU A 129 8.98 -9.08 4.04
N PRO A 130 9.59 -9.44 2.90
CA PRO A 130 9.31 -8.77 1.62
C PRO A 130 8.04 -9.30 0.94
N THR A 131 6.92 -9.27 1.65
CA THR A 131 5.61 -9.70 1.16
C THR A 131 4.47 -8.96 1.87
N SER A 132 3.64 -8.24 1.11
CA SER A 132 2.48 -7.52 1.66
C SER A 132 1.42 -8.47 2.21
N THR A 133 1.10 -9.53 1.48
CA THR A 133 0.09 -10.53 1.89
C THR A 133 0.55 -11.32 3.10
N GLY A 134 1.86 -11.57 3.22
CA GLY A 134 2.46 -12.25 4.35
C GLY A 134 2.44 -11.45 5.64
N PHE A 135 2.23 -10.14 5.61
CA PHE A 135 2.16 -9.31 6.82
C PHE A 135 1.01 -9.70 7.72
N VAL A 136 -0.19 -9.90 7.17
CA VAL A 136 -1.37 -10.32 7.95
C VAL A 136 -1.11 -11.67 8.59
N GLU A 137 -0.58 -12.62 7.84
CA GLU A 137 -0.25 -13.96 8.35
C GLU A 137 0.82 -13.89 9.46
N ALA A 138 1.88 -13.11 9.25
CA ALA A 138 2.95 -12.94 10.22
C ALA A 138 2.44 -12.30 11.51
N ALA A 139 1.60 -11.27 11.40
CA ALA A 139 0.94 -10.65 12.56
C ALA A 139 0.03 -11.64 13.29
N ALA A 140 -0.77 -12.41 12.54
CA ALA A 140 -1.65 -13.44 13.11
C ALA A 140 -0.87 -14.50 13.90
N ARG A 141 0.34 -14.84 13.45
CA ARG A 141 1.24 -15.79 14.11
C ARG A 141 2.04 -15.20 15.28
N GLY A 142 1.86 -13.92 15.57
CA GLY A 142 2.53 -13.28 16.70
C GLY A 142 3.98 -12.85 16.47
N LEU A 143 4.44 -12.76 15.21
CA LEU A 143 5.80 -12.32 14.90
C LEU A 143 6.03 -10.85 15.22
N GLY A 144 4.99 -10.03 15.14
CA GLY A 144 5.10 -8.60 15.39
C GLY A 144 3.82 -7.87 15.06
N TRP A 145 3.86 -6.55 15.22
CA TRP A 145 2.84 -5.64 14.72
C TRP A 145 3.29 -5.04 13.38
N CYS A 146 2.34 -4.63 12.56
CA CYS A 146 2.64 -3.96 11.30
C CYS A 146 1.48 -3.06 10.87
N LEU A 147 1.72 -2.26 9.83
CA LEU A 147 0.69 -1.59 9.07
C LEU A 147 0.29 -2.44 7.88
N ALA A 148 -1.00 -2.58 7.65
CA ALA A 148 -1.53 -3.26 6.47
C ALA A 148 -2.70 -2.47 5.88
N PRO A 149 -2.93 -2.57 4.56
CA PRO A 149 -4.05 -1.89 3.91
C PRO A 149 -5.40 -2.32 4.48
N GLU A 150 -6.31 -1.38 4.62
CA GLU A 150 -7.66 -1.62 5.15
C GLU A 150 -8.38 -2.78 4.45
N ALA A 151 -8.22 -2.91 3.14
CA ALA A 151 -8.83 -3.98 2.37
C ALA A 151 -8.32 -5.38 2.76
N MET A 152 -7.10 -5.50 3.29
CA MET A 152 -6.56 -6.74 3.84
C MET A 152 -6.93 -6.92 5.31
N VAL A 153 -7.00 -5.83 6.06
CA VAL A 153 -7.22 -5.83 7.51
C VAL A 153 -8.64 -6.23 7.87
N LEU A 154 -9.64 -5.66 7.21
CA LEU A 154 -11.05 -5.87 7.59
C LEU A 154 -11.48 -7.34 7.50
N PRO A 155 -11.15 -8.11 6.45
CA PRO A 155 -11.44 -9.54 6.43
C PRO A 155 -10.73 -10.32 7.54
N ALA A 156 -9.46 -10.00 7.80
CA ALA A 156 -8.66 -10.67 8.83
C ALA A 156 -9.19 -10.41 10.25
N VAL A 157 -9.71 -9.21 10.50
CA VAL A 157 -10.38 -8.87 11.78
C VAL A 157 -11.70 -9.63 11.91
N ARG A 158 -12.50 -9.67 10.85
CA ARG A 158 -13.75 -10.46 10.86
C ARG A 158 -13.51 -11.95 11.12
N ASN A 159 -12.43 -12.49 10.58
CA ASN A 159 -12.03 -13.88 10.77
C ASN A 159 -11.24 -14.12 12.07
N LYS A 160 -11.13 -13.11 12.93
CA LYS A 160 -10.43 -13.18 14.23
C LYS A 160 -8.96 -13.60 14.14
N GLN A 161 -8.32 -13.33 13.02
CA GLN A 161 -6.90 -13.61 12.82
C GLN A 161 -6.01 -12.55 13.48
N VAL A 162 -6.43 -11.29 13.39
CA VAL A 162 -5.74 -10.13 13.97
C VAL A 162 -6.74 -9.17 14.58
N VAL A 163 -6.22 -8.22 15.35
CA VAL A 163 -6.97 -7.07 15.86
C VAL A 163 -6.31 -5.79 15.37
N ILE A 164 -7.10 -4.72 15.23
CA ILE A 164 -6.55 -3.37 15.07
C ILE A 164 -6.13 -2.91 16.45
N VAL A 165 -4.84 -2.59 16.62
CA VAL A 165 -4.27 -2.27 17.93
C VAL A 165 -4.89 -1.00 18.51
N ASP A 166 -5.06 0.03 17.69
CA ASP A 166 -5.75 1.26 18.08
C ASP A 166 -6.61 1.77 16.90
N PRO A 167 -7.93 1.57 16.97
CA PRO A 167 -8.84 1.99 15.90
C PRO A 167 -8.91 3.50 15.69
N THR A 168 -8.41 4.31 16.61
CA THR A 168 -8.41 5.78 16.51
C THR A 168 -7.21 6.33 15.76
N ARG A 169 -6.25 5.48 15.40
CA ARG A 169 -4.99 5.87 14.75
C ARG A 169 -4.70 5.02 13.53
N TRP A 170 -4.46 5.68 12.43
CA TRP A 170 -4.14 5.06 11.14
C TRP A 170 -3.16 5.92 10.35
N LEU A 171 -2.64 5.39 9.26
CA LEU A 171 -1.82 6.14 8.32
C LEU A 171 -2.49 6.15 6.96
N ASP A 172 -2.75 7.34 6.41
CA ASP A 172 -3.31 7.52 5.09
C ASP A 172 -2.22 7.86 4.08
N VAL A 173 -2.21 7.13 2.96
CA VAL A 173 -1.27 7.37 1.85
C VAL A 173 -2.10 7.69 0.59
N PRO A 174 -2.08 8.92 0.10
CA PRO A 174 -2.70 9.26 -1.16
C PRO A 174 -2.00 8.53 -2.32
N LEU A 175 -2.78 8.01 -3.26
CA LEU A 175 -2.27 7.35 -4.45
C LEU A 175 -2.71 8.08 -5.71
N TYR A 176 -1.81 8.10 -6.67
CA TYR A 176 -1.97 8.76 -7.96
C TYR A 176 -1.60 7.79 -9.07
N TRP A 177 -2.26 7.96 -10.21
CA TRP A 177 -1.88 7.34 -11.46
C TRP A 177 -1.19 8.38 -12.33
N GLN A 178 0.09 8.19 -12.60
CA GLN A 178 0.86 8.98 -13.56
C GLN A 178 0.97 8.21 -14.87
N TYR A 179 0.72 8.87 -15.99
CA TYR A 179 0.70 8.22 -17.30
C TYR A 179 1.20 9.15 -18.38
N ALA A 180 1.70 8.59 -19.47
CA ALA A 180 2.23 9.35 -20.60
C ALA A 180 1.17 10.32 -21.16
N ALA A 181 1.56 11.58 -21.39
CA ALA A 181 0.69 12.63 -21.92
C ALA A 181 0.57 12.51 -23.45
N VAL A 182 0.04 11.38 -23.92
CA VAL A 182 -0.20 11.10 -25.33
C VAL A 182 -1.67 10.80 -25.57
N ARG A 183 -2.18 11.12 -26.77
CA ARG A 183 -3.54 10.73 -27.14
C ARG A 183 -3.56 9.25 -27.46
N SER A 184 -4.34 8.49 -26.69
CA SER A 184 -4.46 7.04 -26.85
C SER A 184 -5.79 6.56 -26.30
N ASN A 185 -6.56 5.84 -27.09
CA ASN A 185 -7.79 5.18 -26.63
C ASN A 185 -7.46 4.11 -25.57
N VAL A 186 -6.32 3.44 -25.71
CA VAL A 186 -5.84 2.45 -24.75
C VAL A 186 -5.62 3.10 -23.38
N LEU A 187 -4.93 4.25 -23.35
CA LEU A 187 -4.72 4.99 -22.09
C LEU A 187 -6.04 5.49 -21.49
N GLN A 188 -6.98 5.95 -22.28
CA GLN A 188 -8.29 6.38 -21.78
C GLN A 188 -9.03 5.22 -21.11
N GLN A 189 -9.04 4.04 -21.73
CA GLN A 189 -9.66 2.84 -21.18
C GLN A 189 -8.95 2.39 -19.90
N LEU A 190 -7.62 2.42 -19.89
CA LEU A 190 -6.81 2.10 -18.74
C LEU A 190 -7.06 3.08 -17.58
N ASN A 191 -7.08 4.38 -17.85
CA ASN A 191 -7.35 5.42 -16.86
C ASN A 191 -8.72 5.24 -16.20
N GLN A 192 -9.74 4.95 -17.01
CA GLN A 192 -11.10 4.74 -16.50
C GLN A 192 -11.20 3.48 -15.64
N ALA A 193 -10.65 2.36 -16.11
CA ALA A 193 -10.68 1.10 -15.37
C ALA A 193 -9.94 1.18 -14.04
N LEU A 194 -8.79 1.86 -14.00
CA LEU A 194 -8.03 2.08 -12.77
C LEU A 194 -8.81 2.96 -11.78
N ARG A 195 -9.45 4.01 -12.25
CA ARG A 195 -10.28 4.89 -11.41
C ARG A 195 -11.45 4.12 -10.79
N GLU A 196 -12.16 3.35 -11.59
CA GLU A 196 -13.30 2.55 -11.14
C GLU A 196 -12.88 1.49 -10.12
N ALA A 197 -11.80 0.76 -10.39
CA ALA A 197 -11.29 -0.26 -9.47
C ALA A 197 -10.76 0.34 -8.17
N ALA A 198 -10.03 1.46 -8.24
CA ALA A 198 -9.51 2.15 -7.06
C ALA A 198 -10.66 2.61 -6.15
N ALA A 199 -11.77 3.09 -6.71
CA ALA A 199 -12.93 3.55 -5.95
C ALA A 199 -13.58 2.44 -5.10
N THR A 200 -13.34 1.17 -5.40
CA THR A 200 -13.89 0.04 -4.63
C THR A 200 -13.11 -0.26 -3.35
N SER A 201 -11.85 0.14 -3.27
CA SER A 201 -10.95 -0.20 -2.15
C SER A 201 -10.34 1.02 -1.47
N LEU A 202 -10.08 2.08 -2.22
CA LEU A 202 -9.47 3.29 -1.68
C LEU A 202 -10.54 4.23 -1.12
N ARG A 203 -10.15 5.01 -0.12
CA ARG A 203 -10.99 6.10 0.38
C ARG A 203 -10.93 7.27 -0.58
N GLY A 204 -12.00 8.06 -0.63
CA GLY A 204 -12.04 9.27 -1.47
C GLY A 204 -10.95 10.26 -1.08
N SER A 205 -10.41 10.96 -2.08
CA SER A 205 -9.51 12.10 -1.85
C SER A 205 -10.32 13.24 -1.18
N ARG A 206 -9.76 13.84 -0.11
CA ARG A 206 -10.29 15.06 0.51
C ARG A 206 -9.65 16.28 -0.12
#